data_7e1e6e533f5660af54b52dd7e36c3e05
#
_entry.id   7e1e6e533f5660af54b52dd7e36c3e05
#
_cell.length_a   1.000
_cell.length_b   1.000
_cell.length_c   1.000
_cell.angle_alpha   90.00
_cell.angle_beta   90.00
_cell.angle_gamma   90.00
#
_symmetry.space_group_name_H-M   'P 1'
#
loop_
_entity.id
_entity.type
_entity.pdbx_description
1 polymer ?
#
loop_
_entity_poly.entity_id
_entity_poly.type
_entity_poly.pdbx_seq_one_letter_code
_entity_poly.pdbx_strand_id
1 'polypeptide(L)'
;HIPGNPAIVVQNMPGAASLKSLQYLDQGGPLDGTNIVTFNPGLIMGSLTAPARTPIDFTKVAFIGNIAEDIRVCFTWGKKGIKSWGDFVKRDPVIFGSTGAGTSAYIDNRMLLMLFGAKLKMVQGYPGSADKKIAIESGELDGDCGSWTSLPEDWLREKKIDIHARFSKTIAPDMPKDIPWARDFLDSEEKKQTYALLVSGAEIGRPFLASRQVPADRLAALRAAFDAAVKDPELLAEAEKQRLYIAPDPGVAVEKRVAEIYASPQAVIARAKEIAGD
;
A
#
# COMPACT_ATOMS: atom_id res chain seq x y z
N HIS A 1 25.67 -5.18 -0.89
CA HIS A 1 26.14 -3.96 -0.21
C HIS A 1 26.27 -4.11 1.31
N ILE A 2 25.70 -5.18 1.92
CA ILE A 2 25.91 -5.45 3.36
C ILE A 2 27.35 -5.88 3.57
N PRO A 3 28.09 -5.31 4.57
CA PRO A 3 29.45 -5.72 4.86
C PRO A 3 29.58 -7.23 5.10
N GLY A 4 30.59 -7.86 4.51
CA GLY A 4 30.80 -9.32 4.56
C GLY A 4 30.00 -10.11 3.53
N ASN A 5 29.22 -9.44 2.69
CA ASN A 5 28.41 -10.04 1.61
C ASN A 5 27.62 -11.29 2.04
N PRO A 6 26.77 -11.19 3.08
CA PRO A 6 26.00 -12.31 3.57
C PRO A 6 25.00 -12.81 2.53
N ALA A 7 24.71 -14.11 2.53
CA ALA A 7 23.62 -14.65 1.74
C ALA A 7 22.27 -14.15 2.29
N ILE A 8 21.40 -13.69 1.39
CA ILE A 8 20.04 -13.27 1.74
C ILE A 8 19.07 -14.38 1.31
N VAL A 9 18.33 -14.91 2.27
CA VAL A 9 17.30 -15.94 2.04
C VAL A 9 15.93 -15.30 2.19
N VAL A 10 15.16 -15.20 1.09
CA VAL A 10 13.81 -14.68 1.11
C VAL A 10 12.84 -15.76 1.59
N GLN A 11 12.07 -15.46 2.64
CA GLN A 11 11.04 -16.33 3.19
C GLN A 11 9.68 -15.65 3.17
N ASN A 12 8.72 -16.25 2.49
CA ASN A 12 7.35 -15.76 2.48
C ASN A 12 6.61 -16.25 3.73
N MET A 13 6.04 -15.29 4.49
CA MET A 13 5.22 -15.55 5.68
C MET A 13 3.79 -15.03 5.47
N PRO A 14 2.95 -15.74 4.69
CA PRO A 14 1.58 -15.30 4.42
C PRO A 14 0.70 -15.39 5.66
N GLY A 15 -0.27 -14.48 5.75
CA GLY A 15 -1.34 -14.50 6.74
C GLY A 15 -1.50 -13.18 7.50
N ALA A 16 -2.74 -12.89 7.89
CA ALA A 16 -3.17 -11.72 8.65
C ALA A 16 -2.61 -10.39 8.09
N ALA A 17 -2.68 -10.19 6.76
CA ALA A 17 -2.16 -9.00 6.07
C ALA A 17 -0.68 -8.69 6.40
N SER A 18 0.19 -9.69 6.51
CA SER A 18 1.60 -9.63 6.91
C SER A 18 1.84 -9.49 8.43
N LEU A 19 0.82 -9.51 9.27
CA LEU A 19 1.01 -9.42 10.72
C LEU A 19 1.89 -10.55 11.24
N LYS A 20 1.82 -11.75 10.65
CA LYS A 20 2.70 -12.88 11.02
C LYS A 20 4.18 -12.56 10.86
N SER A 21 4.58 -11.92 9.77
CA SER A 21 5.99 -11.56 9.55
C SER A 21 6.48 -10.50 10.54
N LEU A 22 5.60 -9.56 10.91
CA LEU A 22 5.90 -8.56 11.94
C LEU A 22 5.99 -9.17 13.35
N GLN A 23 5.12 -10.12 13.68
CA GLN A 23 5.20 -10.85 14.94
C GLN A 23 6.49 -11.70 15.02
N TYR A 24 6.90 -12.32 13.92
CA TYR A 24 8.16 -13.05 13.85
C TYR A 24 9.36 -12.10 14.06
N LEU A 25 9.34 -10.90 13.49
CA LEU A 25 10.37 -9.90 13.71
C LEU A 25 10.55 -9.52 15.18
N ASP A 26 9.43 -9.41 15.92
CA ASP A 26 9.40 -8.91 17.30
C ASP A 26 9.64 -10.02 18.34
N GLN A 27 9.14 -11.23 18.11
CA GLN A 27 9.03 -12.27 19.13
C GLN A 27 9.66 -13.62 18.73
N GLY A 28 9.90 -13.87 17.47
CA GLY A 28 10.32 -15.21 17.00
C GLY A 28 11.64 -15.25 16.23
N GLY A 29 12.13 -14.12 15.76
CA GLY A 29 13.32 -14.02 14.93
C GLY A 29 14.54 -13.50 15.68
N PRO A 30 15.74 -13.61 15.06
CA PRO A 30 16.95 -12.97 15.56
C PRO A 30 16.79 -11.45 15.68
N LEU A 31 17.28 -10.88 16.77
CA LEU A 31 17.22 -9.45 17.08
C LEU A 31 18.57 -8.75 16.79
N ASP A 32 19.45 -9.41 16.08
CA ASP A 32 20.83 -8.98 15.83
C ASP A 32 21.05 -8.30 14.49
N GLY A 33 19.97 -8.04 13.70
CA GLY A 33 20.02 -7.43 12.38
C GLY A 33 20.10 -8.44 11.22
N THR A 34 20.17 -9.75 11.49
CA THR A 34 20.09 -10.78 10.45
C THR A 34 18.66 -11.05 9.95
N ASN A 35 17.67 -10.50 10.62
CA ASN A 35 16.26 -10.59 10.24
C ASN A 35 15.72 -9.21 9.82
N ILE A 36 15.31 -9.08 8.58
CA ILE A 36 14.66 -7.88 8.02
C ILE A 36 13.31 -8.28 7.41
N VAL A 37 12.33 -7.41 7.51
CA VAL A 37 10.95 -7.70 7.09
C VAL A 37 10.44 -6.58 6.20
N THR A 38 9.69 -6.96 5.16
CA THR A 38 8.75 -6.08 4.46
C THR A 38 7.33 -6.56 4.73
N PHE A 39 6.36 -5.65 4.70
CA PHE A 39 4.99 -5.95 5.12
C PHE A 39 3.97 -5.08 4.39
N ASN A 40 2.68 -5.40 4.54
CA ASN A 40 1.60 -4.55 4.01
C ASN A 40 1.51 -3.26 4.83
N PRO A 41 1.80 -2.08 4.24
CA PRO A 41 1.88 -0.82 4.98
C PRO A 41 0.53 -0.33 5.51
N GLY A 42 -0.59 -0.89 5.06
CA GLY A 42 -1.91 -0.63 5.63
C GLY A 42 -2.01 -0.99 7.12
N LEU A 43 -1.12 -1.86 7.62
CA LEU A 43 -1.03 -2.18 9.05
C LEU A 43 -0.59 -0.99 9.92
N ILE A 44 0.10 0.01 9.36
CA ILE A 44 0.47 1.23 10.10
C ILE A 44 -0.81 1.98 10.50
N MET A 45 -1.70 2.21 9.56
CA MET A 45 -3.01 2.80 9.85
C MET A 45 -3.87 1.86 10.71
N GLY A 46 -3.82 0.55 10.42
CA GLY A 46 -4.51 -0.48 11.20
C GLY A 46 -4.13 -0.49 12.69
N SER A 47 -2.88 -0.18 13.04
CA SER A 47 -2.45 -0.08 14.44
C SER A 47 -3.09 1.08 15.20
N LEU A 48 -3.52 2.13 14.49
CA LEU A 48 -4.25 3.26 15.08
C LEU A 48 -5.76 3.02 15.14
N THR A 49 -6.32 2.40 14.11
CA THR A 49 -7.78 2.25 13.97
C THR A 49 -8.31 0.96 14.58
N ALA A 50 -7.52 -0.11 14.59
CA ALA A 50 -7.87 -1.42 15.14
C ALA A 50 -6.70 -2.04 15.94
N PRO A 51 -6.26 -1.43 17.05
CA PRO A 51 -5.07 -1.85 17.80
C PRO A 51 -5.19 -3.29 18.35
N ALA A 52 -6.40 -3.75 18.64
CA ALA A 52 -6.61 -5.13 19.07
C ALA A 52 -6.30 -6.17 17.98
N ARG A 53 -6.50 -5.82 16.70
CA ARG A 53 -6.16 -6.67 15.55
C ARG A 53 -4.73 -6.48 15.09
N THR A 54 -4.18 -5.28 15.26
CA THR A 54 -2.81 -4.92 14.86
C THR A 54 -2.05 -4.37 16.08
N PRO A 55 -1.64 -5.24 17.02
CA PRO A 55 -1.02 -4.84 18.28
C PRO A 55 0.47 -4.52 18.09
N ILE A 56 0.79 -3.66 17.13
CA ILE A 56 2.15 -3.23 16.80
C ILE A 56 2.21 -1.71 16.88
N ASP A 57 3.19 -1.21 17.60
CA ASP A 57 3.54 0.21 17.63
C ASP A 57 4.68 0.46 16.63
N PHE A 58 4.33 1.00 15.46
CA PHE A 58 5.30 1.26 14.40
C PHE A 58 6.27 2.41 14.73
N THR A 59 6.05 3.16 15.80
CA THR A 59 7.06 4.10 16.33
C THR A 59 8.19 3.38 17.08
N LYS A 60 8.01 2.10 17.38
CA LYS A 60 8.95 1.23 18.11
C LYS A 60 9.65 0.19 17.23
N VAL A 61 9.59 0.31 15.94
CA VAL A 61 10.38 -0.49 15.00
C VAL A 61 11.48 0.36 14.37
N ALA A 62 12.49 -0.26 13.78
CA ALA A 62 13.56 0.44 13.09
C ALA A 62 13.36 0.31 11.58
N PHE A 63 13.00 1.40 10.90
CA PHE A 63 12.91 1.40 9.45
C PHE A 63 14.32 1.47 8.84
N ILE A 64 14.58 0.56 7.91
CA ILE A 64 15.82 0.50 7.13
C ILE A 64 15.70 1.46 5.94
N GLY A 65 14.58 1.41 5.24
CA GLY A 65 14.26 2.26 4.11
C GLY A 65 12.93 1.86 3.49
N ASN A 66 12.52 2.61 2.48
CA ASN A 66 11.37 2.33 1.63
C ASN A 66 11.81 2.37 0.17
N ILE A 67 11.43 1.37 -0.64
CA ILE A 67 11.81 1.32 -2.06
C ILE A 67 11.00 2.30 -2.90
N ALA A 68 9.69 2.40 -2.67
CA ALA A 68 8.78 3.27 -3.42
C ALA A 68 7.42 3.35 -2.74
N GLU A 69 6.66 4.40 -3.04
CA GLU A 69 5.23 4.46 -2.77
C GLU A 69 4.48 3.35 -3.51
N ASP A 70 3.39 2.87 -2.92
CA ASP A 70 2.42 2.03 -3.62
C ASP A 70 1.38 2.92 -4.31
N ILE A 71 1.70 3.37 -5.52
CA ILE A 71 0.79 4.22 -6.30
C ILE A 71 -0.45 3.41 -6.66
N ARG A 72 -1.57 3.72 -6.02
CA ARG A 72 -2.81 2.98 -6.16
C ARG A 72 -3.79 3.73 -7.06
N VAL A 73 -4.49 2.96 -7.89
CA VAL A 73 -5.52 3.45 -8.81
C VAL A 73 -6.80 2.66 -8.64
N CYS A 74 -7.92 3.30 -8.97
CA CYS A 74 -9.23 2.67 -9.03
C CYS A 74 -9.71 2.61 -10.48
N PHE A 75 -10.16 1.43 -10.91
CA PHE A 75 -10.51 1.17 -12.30
C PHE A 75 -11.68 0.19 -12.42
N THR A 76 -12.36 0.23 -13.56
CA THR A 76 -13.33 -0.80 -13.96
C THR A 76 -12.95 -1.43 -15.28
N TRP A 77 -13.46 -2.64 -15.53
CA TRP A 77 -13.32 -3.29 -16.82
C TRP A 77 -14.04 -2.47 -17.91
N GLY A 78 -13.36 -2.17 -19.00
CA GLY A 78 -13.84 -1.24 -20.03
C GLY A 78 -15.19 -1.58 -20.64
N LYS A 79 -15.55 -2.88 -20.68
CA LYS A 79 -16.88 -3.34 -21.13
C LYS A 79 -18.03 -2.83 -20.25
N LYS A 80 -17.76 -2.33 -19.05
CA LYS A 80 -18.77 -1.73 -18.17
C LYS A 80 -19.22 -0.35 -18.64
N GLY A 81 -18.45 0.29 -19.51
CA GLY A 81 -18.81 1.59 -20.11
C GLY A 81 -18.84 2.75 -19.11
N ILE A 82 -18.10 2.65 -17.99
CA ILE A 82 -17.93 3.71 -17.01
C ILE A 82 -16.68 4.51 -17.41
N LYS A 83 -16.83 5.78 -17.80
CA LYS A 83 -15.73 6.53 -18.42
C LYS A 83 -15.17 7.65 -17.53
N SER A 84 -15.90 8.09 -16.54
CA SER A 84 -15.48 9.19 -15.67
C SER A 84 -15.64 8.85 -14.19
N TRP A 85 -14.93 9.61 -13.34
CA TRP A 85 -15.14 9.53 -11.89
C TRP A 85 -16.58 9.81 -11.49
N GLY A 86 -17.21 10.81 -12.10
CA GLY A 86 -18.61 11.18 -11.83
C GLY A 86 -19.57 10.06 -12.17
N ASP A 87 -19.36 9.36 -13.28
CA ASP A 87 -20.18 8.20 -13.67
C ASP A 87 -19.94 7.04 -12.70
N PHE A 88 -18.69 6.80 -12.32
CA PHE A 88 -18.31 5.75 -11.38
C PHE A 88 -19.03 5.91 -10.03
N VAL A 89 -19.00 7.12 -9.45
CA VAL A 89 -19.61 7.38 -8.14
C VAL A 89 -21.13 7.30 -8.16
N LYS A 90 -21.77 7.74 -9.26
CA LYS A 90 -23.26 7.84 -9.37
C LYS A 90 -23.93 6.57 -9.86
N ARG A 91 -23.19 5.69 -10.50
CA ARG A 91 -23.76 4.49 -11.15
C ARG A 91 -24.36 3.51 -10.15
N ASP A 92 -25.16 2.57 -10.67
CA ASP A 92 -25.60 1.38 -9.95
C ASP A 92 -24.42 0.60 -9.38
N PRO A 93 -24.60 -0.15 -8.28
CA PRO A 93 -23.51 -0.78 -7.59
C PRO A 93 -22.60 -1.58 -8.51
N VAL A 94 -21.32 -1.24 -8.51
CA VAL A 94 -20.26 -2.02 -9.15
C VAL A 94 -19.68 -3.02 -8.16
N ILE A 95 -19.26 -4.19 -8.65
CA ILE A 95 -18.75 -5.28 -7.82
C ILE A 95 -17.23 -5.21 -7.79
N PHE A 96 -16.66 -4.94 -6.60
CA PHE A 96 -15.23 -4.87 -6.38
C PHE A 96 -14.75 -5.96 -5.43
N GLY A 97 -13.54 -6.49 -5.68
CA GLY A 97 -12.91 -7.50 -4.84
C GLY A 97 -12.05 -6.90 -3.74
N SER A 98 -11.88 -7.63 -2.63
CA SER A 98 -10.85 -7.34 -1.64
C SER A 98 -10.24 -8.61 -1.06
N THR A 99 -9.02 -8.50 -0.54
CA THR A 99 -8.30 -9.62 0.07
C THR A 99 -8.66 -9.84 1.54
N GLY A 100 -9.29 -8.86 2.18
CA GLY A 100 -9.74 -8.97 3.58
C GLY A 100 -9.53 -7.68 4.36
N ALA A 101 -10.14 -7.61 5.53
CA ALA A 101 -10.07 -6.45 6.42
C ALA A 101 -8.64 -6.06 6.78
N GLY A 102 -8.36 -4.75 6.81
CA GLY A 102 -7.03 -4.20 7.12
C GLY A 102 -6.04 -4.16 5.95
N THR A 103 -6.39 -4.73 4.78
CA THR A 103 -5.56 -4.59 3.57
C THR A 103 -5.85 -3.28 2.85
N SER A 104 -4.88 -2.78 2.08
CA SER A 104 -5.06 -1.55 1.29
C SER A 104 -6.27 -1.64 0.36
N ALA A 105 -6.49 -2.77 -0.32
CA ALA A 105 -7.65 -2.95 -1.19
C ALA A 105 -9.00 -2.88 -0.44
N TYR A 106 -9.05 -3.39 0.79
CA TYR A 106 -10.25 -3.27 1.63
C TYR A 106 -10.49 -1.81 2.02
N ILE A 107 -9.45 -1.12 2.47
CA ILE A 107 -9.52 0.29 2.89
C ILE A 107 -9.92 1.17 1.72
N ASP A 108 -9.36 0.96 0.53
CA ASP A 108 -9.71 1.71 -0.67
C ASP A 108 -11.21 1.58 -1.00
N ASN A 109 -11.74 0.35 -0.97
CA ASN A 109 -13.17 0.11 -1.23
C ASN A 109 -14.06 0.76 -0.17
N ARG A 110 -13.69 0.70 1.11
CA ARG A 110 -14.40 1.37 2.19
C ARG A 110 -14.36 2.88 2.07
N MET A 111 -13.22 3.41 1.67
CA MET A 111 -13.04 4.83 1.41
C MET A 111 -13.94 5.30 0.25
N LEU A 112 -14.01 4.54 -0.84
CA LEU A 112 -14.92 4.83 -1.94
C LEU A 112 -16.37 4.89 -1.50
N LEU A 113 -16.81 3.93 -0.67
CA LEU A 113 -18.16 3.90 -0.11
C LEU A 113 -18.45 5.10 0.81
N MET A 114 -17.54 5.39 1.75
CA MET A 114 -17.86 6.25 2.90
C MET A 114 -17.39 7.70 2.76
N LEU A 115 -16.34 7.98 1.98
CA LEU A 115 -15.88 9.34 1.72
C LEU A 115 -16.44 9.90 0.41
N PHE A 116 -16.52 9.05 -0.62
CA PHE A 116 -16.92 9.48 -1.96
C PHE A 116 -18.38 9.15 -2.29
N GLY A 117 -19.04 8.32 -1.48
CA GLY A 117 -20.43 7.93 -1.69
C GLY A 117 -20.62 7.01 -2.91
N ALA A 118 -19.57 6.36 -3.37
CA ALA A 118 -19.67 5.40 -4.47
C ALA A 118 -20.53 4.19 -4.07
N LYS A 119 -21.31 3.68 -5.01
CA LYS A 119 -22.14 2.51 -4.77
C LYS A 119 -21.36 1.25 -5.13
N LEU A 120 -20.78 0.60 -4.15
CA LEU A 120 -19.99 -0.62 -4.33
C LEU A 120 -20.64 -1.81 -3.64
N LYS A 121 -20.62 -2.97 -4.32
CA LYS A 121 -20.77 -4.28 -3.68
C LYS A 121 -19.37 -4.88 -3.50
N MET A 122 -18.92 -5.00 -2.26
CA MET A 122 -17.61 -5.52 -1.96
C MET A 122 -17.65 -7.03 -1.73
N VAL A 123 -16.87 -7.79 -2.51
CA VAL A 123 -16.66 -9.23 -2.34
C VAL A 123 -15.30 -9.44 -1.68
N GLN A 124 -15.29 -10.10 -0.52
CA GLN A 124 -14.07 -10.32 0.26
C GLN A 124 -13.58 -11.75 0.15
N GLY A 125 -12.31 -11.98 0.52
CA GLY A 125 -11.73 -13.32 0.63
C GLY A 125 -10.90 -13.77 -0.55
N TYR A 126 -10.60 -12.91 -1.50
CA TYR A 126 -9.65 -13.24 -2.56
C TYR A 126 -8.25 -13.45 -1.97
N PRO A 127 -7.52 -14.53 -2.35
CA PRO A 127 -6.17 -14.79 -1.84
C PRO A 127 -5.17 -13.67 -2.17
N GLY A 128 -5.31 -13.07 -3.36
CA GLY A 128 -4.40 -12.04 -3.83
C GLY A 128 -4.90 -11.23 -5.02
N SER A 129 -4.04 -10.37 -5.53
CA SER A 129 -4.35 -9.54 -6.71
C SER A 129 -4.50 -10.38 -7.98
N ALA A 130 -3.78 -11.50 -8.11
CA ALA A 130 -3.87 -12.37 -9.26
C ALA A 130 -5.27 -12.98 -9.41
N ASP A 131 -5.85 -13.46 -8.32
CA ASP A 131 -7.19 -14.05 -8.30
C ASP A 131 -8.27 -13.01 -8.65
N LYS A 132 -8.12 -11.77 -8.15
CA LYS A 132 -9.02 -10.67 -8.51
C LYS A 132 -8.96 -10.32 -10.00
N LYS A 133 -7.77 -10.37 -10.61
CA LYS A 133 -7.62 -10.14 -12.07
C LYS A 133 -8.39 -11.17 -12.88
N ILE A 134 -8.27 -12.45 -12.52
CA ILE A 134 -9.04 -13.53 -13.17
C ILE A 134 -10.54 -13.29 -13.02
N ALA A 135 -11.00 -12.89 -11.82
CA ALA A 135 -12.41 -12.59 -11.55
C ALA A 135 -12.91 -11.36 -12.35
N ILE A 136 -12.06 -10.36 -12.61
CA ILE A 136 -12.40 -9.21 -13.46
C ILE A 136 -12.51 -9.64 -14.93
N GLU A 137 -11.57 -10.41 -15.43
CA GLU A 137 -11.58 -10.91 -16.82
C GLU A 137 -12.78 -11.82 -17.10
N SER A 138 -13.16 -12.66 -16.14
CA SER A 138 -14.33 -13.53 -16.22
C SER A 138 -15.66 -12.80 -16.07
N GLY A 139 -15.65 -11.53 -15.57
CA GLY A 139 -16.83 -10.72 -15.33
C GLY A 139 -17.51 -10.97 -13.99
N GLU A 140 -16.88 -11.71 -13.08
CA GLU A 140 -17.34 -11.87 -11.69
C GLU A 140 -17.19 -10.55 -10.91
N LEU A 141 -16.09 -9.83 -11.14
CA LEU A 141 -15.86 -8.48 -10.64
C LEU A 141 -15.96 -7.46 -11.78
N ASP A 142 -16.44 -6.27 -11.43
CA ASP A 142 -16.53 -5.15 -12.37
C ASP A 142 -15.25 -4.33 -12.43
N GLY A 143 -14.42 -4.38 -11.39
CA GLY A 143 -13.20 -3.64 -11.26
C GLY A 143 -12.52 -3.86 -9.91
N ASP A 144 -11.53 -3.02 -9.62
CA ASP A 144 -10.73 -3.08 -8.40
C ASP A 144 -10.07 -1.74 -8.10
N CYS A 145 -9.57 -1.58 -6.87
CA CYS A 145 -8.56 -0.60 -6.53
C CYS A 145 -7.26 -1.34 -6.20
N GLY A 146 -6.21 -1.04 -6.93
CA GLY A 146 -4.96 -1.80 -6.83
C GLY A 146 -3.72 -0.95 -7.11
N SER A 147 -2.55 -1.56 -6.90
CA SER A 147 -1.27 -0.96 -7.23
C SER A 147 -1.11 -0.81 -8.74
N TRP A 148 -0.66 0.36 -9.21
CA TRP A 148 -0.35 0.63 -10.61
C TRP A 148 0.61 -0.41 -11.20
N THR A 149 1.68 -0.70 -10.48
CA THR A 149 2.71 -1.67 -10.93
C THR A 149 2.21 -3.11 -10.97
N SER A 150 1.04 -3.40 -10.39
CA SER A 150 0.41 -4.73 -10.44
C SER A 150 -0.54 -4.89 -11.61
N LEU A 151 -0.88 -3.83 -12.34
CA LEU A 151 -1.76 -3.92 -13.50
C LEU A 151 -1.09 -4.68 -14.64
N PRO A 152 -1.78 -5.63 -15.30
CA PRO A 152 -1.26 -6.30 -16.48
C PRO A 152 -0.95 -5.29 -17.59
N GLU A 153 0.19 -5.46 -18.24
CA GLU A 153 0.62 -4.56 -19.31
C GLU A 153 -0.34 -4.55 -20.49
N ASP A 154 -0.88 -5.72 -20.82
CA ASP A 154 -1.86 -5.86 -21.89
C ASP A 154 -3.17 -5.12 -21.59
N TRP A 155 -3.59 -5.03 -20.32
CA TRP A 155 -4.76 -4.24 -19.93
C TRP A 155 -4.57 -2.75 -20.21
N LEU A 156 -3.36 -2.23 -19.98
CA LEU A 156 -3.02 -0.84 -20.24
C LEU A 156 -2.83 -0.57 -21.74
N ARG A 157 -2.03 -1.40 -22.42
CA ARG A 157 -1.73 -1.27 -23.87
C ARG A 157 -2.99 -1.40 -24.72
N GLU A 158 -3.85 -2.36 -24.42
CA GLU A 158 -5.07 -2.64 -25.16
C GLU A 158 -6.30 -1.87 -24.64
N LYS A 159 -6.10 -1.00 -23.64
CA LYS A 159 -7.15 -0.17 -23.04
C LYS A 159 -8.36 -1.01 -22.57
N LYS A 160 -8.08 -2.15 -21.93
CA LYS A 160 -9.12 -3.04 -21.40
C LYS A 160 -9.81 -2.51 -20.15
N ILE A 161 -9.22 -1.54 -19.50
CA ILE A 161 -9.73 -0.92 -18.26
C ILE A 161 -9.92 0.59 -18.44
N ASP A 162 -10.87 1.13 -17.71
CA ASP A 162 -11.09 2.56 -17.54
C ASP A 162 -10.63 2.95 -16.12
N ILE A 163 -9.62 3.80 -16.02
CA ILE A 163 -9.06 4.26 -14.75
C ILE A 163 -9.78 5.52 -14.32
N HIS A 164 -10.36 5.52 -13.13
CA HIS A 164 -11.23 6.61 -12.67
C HIS A 164 -10.50 7.63 -11.81
N ALA A 165 -9.56 7.18 -10.98
CA ALA A 165 -8.73 8.04 -10.14
C ALA A 165 -7.49 7.31 -9.65
N ARG A 166 -6.48 8.10 -9.26
CA ARG A 166 -5.35 7.66 -8.44
C ARG A 166 -5.53 8.14 -7.00
N PHE A 167 -5.07 7.35 -6.04
CA PHE A 167 -5.14 7.72 -4.63
C PHE A 167 -3.89 8.44 -4.15
N SER A 168 -2.75 8.22 -4.77
CA SER A 168 -1.50 8.93 -4.47
C SER A 168 -1.43 10.30 -5.15
N LYS A 169 -0.74 11.25 -4.52
CA LYS A 169 -0.35 12.51 -5.18
C LYS A 169 0.66 12.25 -6.29
N THR A 170 1.56 11.30 -6.07
CA THR A 170 2.59 10.89 -7.02
C THR A 170 1.97 10.24 -8.26
N ILE A 171 2.58 10.47 -9.41
CA ILE A 171 2.25 9.88 -10.71
C ILE A 171 3.45 9.01 -11.11
N ALA A 172 3.21 7.74 -11.43
CA ALA A 172 4.26 6.86 -11.93
C ALA A 172 4.78 7.35 -13.30
N PRO A 173 6.05 7.10 -13.65
CA PRO A 173 6.64 7.57 -14.90
C PRO A 173 5.87 7.14 -16.17
N ASP A 174 5.30 5.93 -16.13
CA ASP A 174 4.53 5.32 -17.22
C ASP A 174 3.00 5.51 -17.09
N MET A 175 2.56 6.28 -16.09
CA MET A 175 1.13 6.54 -15.85
C MET A 175 0.65 7.74 -16.67
N PRO A 176 -0.55 7.68 -17.29
CA PRO A 176 -1.18 8.84 -17.90
C PRO A 176 -1.35 9.98 -16.89
N LYS A 177 -0.93 11.19 -17.30
CA LYS A 177 -0.89 12.36 -16.41
C LYS A 177 -2.28 12.96 -16.14
N ASP A 178 -3.26 12.60 -16.94
CA ASP A 178 -4.66 13.05 -16.86
C ASP A 178 -5.51 12.23 -15.90
N ILE A 179 -4.97 11.16 -15.31
CA ILE A 179 -5.68 10.41 -14.26
C ILE A 179 -5.85 11.32 -13.03
N PRO A 180 -7.10 11.65 -12.64
CA PRO A 180 -7.36 12.60 -11.57
C PRO A 180 -6.91 12.07 -10.21
N TRP A 181 -6.52 12.98 -9.32
CA TRP A 181 -6.24 12.64 -7.93
C TRP A 181 -7.56 12.60 -7.13
N ALA A 182 -7.89 11.46 -6.53
CA ALA A 182 -9.16 11.27 -5.84
C ALA A 182 -9.42 12.33 -4.75
N ARG A 183 -8.36 12.81 -4.07
CA ARG A 183 -8.47 13.86 -3.05
C ARG A 183 -9.14 15.13 -3.55
N ASP A 184 -8.98 15.48 -4.83
CA ASP A 184 -9.52 16.71 -5.41
C ASP A 184 -11.07 16.70 -5.53
N PHE A 185 -11.69 15.52 -5.41
CA PHE A 185 -13.12 15.38 -5.37
C PHE A 185 -13.74 15.51 -3.97
N LEU A 186 -12.92 15.72 -2.93
CA LEU A 186 -13.39 15.90 -1.56
C LEU A 186 -13.72 17.36 -1.27
N ASP A 187 -14.87 17.60 -0.68
CA ASP A 187 -15.51 18.90 -0.49
C ASP A 187 -15.19 19.58 0.85
N SER A 188 -14.53 18.88 1.79
CA SER A 188 -14.19 19.42 3.11
C SER A 188 -12.78 19.07 3.54
N GLU A 189 -12.19 19.91 4.38
CA GLU A 189 -10.86 19.66 4.93
C GLU A 189 -10.84 18.45 5.87
N GLU A 190 -11.90 18.20 6.61
CA GLU A 190 -12.06 17.00 7.42
C GLU A 190 -11.96 15.72 6.59
N LYS A 191 -12.69 15.66 5.47
CA LYS A 191 -12.59 14.51 4.54
C LYS A 191 -11.20 14.37 3.95
N LYS A 192 -10.54 15.48 3.61
CA LYS A 192 -9.17 15.46 3.07
C LYS A 192 -8.14 14.97 4.09
N GLN A 193 -8.29 15.32 5.37
CA GLN A 193 -7.43 14.83 6.45
C GLN A 193 -7.68 13.34 6.71
N THR A 194 -8.94 12.92 6.74
CA THR A 194 -9.31 11.51 6.88
C THR A 194 -8.76 10.68 5.70
N TYR A 195 -8.91 11.19 4.48
CA TYR A 195 -8.34 10.58 3.28
C TYR A 195 -6.82 10.41 3.40
N ALA A 196 -6.10 11.48 3.80
CA ALA A 196 -4.65 11.43 3.95
C ALA A 196 -4.21 10.33 4.95
N LEU A 197 -4.92 10.17 6.06
CA LEU A 197 -4.66 9.09 7.01
C LEU A 197 -4.93 7.71 6.39
N LEU A 198 -6.03 7.54 5.67
CA LEU A 198 -6.40 6.25 5.05
C LEU A 198 -5.40 5.80 3.97
N VAL A 199 -4.85 6.73 3.18
CA VAL A 199 -3.88 6.42 2.12
C VAL A 199 -2.42 6.42 2.61
N SER A 200 -2.15 6.85 3.84
CA SER A 200 -0.79 7.03 4.38
C SER A 200 0.08 5.78 4.29
N GLY A 201 -0.51 4.60 4.48
CA GLY A 201 0.20 3.34 4.30
C GLY A 201 0.69 3.14 2.86
N ALA A 202 -0.13 3.47 1.87
CA ALA A 202 0.25 3.38 0.47
C ALA A 202 1.35 4.40 0.10
N GLU A 203 1.33 5.59 0.69
CA GLU A 203 2.37 6.60 0.52
C GLU A 203 3.72 6.18 1.13
N ILE A 204 3.72 5.40 2.22
CA ILE A 204 4.92 4.71 2.70
C ILE A 204 5.30 3.60 1.73
N GLY A 205 4.34 2.81 1.27
CA GLY A 205 4.49 1.89 0.15
C GLY A 205 5.15 0.56 0.49
N ARG A 206 6.45 0.40 0.25
CA ARG A 206 7.18 -0.88 0.38
C ARG A 206 8.37 -0.74 1.36
N PRO A 207 8.09 -0.57 2.65
CA PRO A 207 9.12 -0.36 3.65
C PRO A 207 9.82 -1.66 4.04
N PHE A 208 11.10 -1.53 4.39
CA PHE A 208 11.90 -2.55 5.04
C PHE A 208 12.21 -2.11 6.47
N LEU A 209 12.07 -3.02 7.40
CA LEU A 209 12.30 -2.75 8.80
C LEU A 209 13.03 -3.90 9.51
N ALA A 210 13.64 -3.56 10.63
CA ALA A 210 14.26 -4.48 11.56
C ALA A 210 13.69 -4.25 12.97
N SER A 211 13.96 -5.17 13.90
CA SER A 211 13.66 -4.96 15.31
C SER A 211 14.43 -3.73 15.83
N ARG A 212 13.80 -2.96 16.72
CA ARG A 212 14.49 -1.85 17.40
C ARG A 212 15.59 -2.31 18.38
N GLN A 213 15.63 -3.60 18.68
CA GLN A 213 16.66 -4.20 19.52
C GLN A 213 17.95 -4.50 18.75
N VAL A 214 17.96 -4.33 17.42
CA VAL A 214 19.18 -4.46 16.61
C VAL A 214 20.24 -3.46 17.08
N PRO A 215 21.51 -3.89 17.29
CA PRO A 215 22.60 -3.00 17.63
C PRO A 215 22.72 -1.81 16.67
N ALA A 216 23.02 -0.62 17.19
CA ALA A 216 23.00 0.61 16.41
C ALA A 216 23.96 0.60 15.21
N ASP A 217 25.13 -0.01 15.37
CA ASP A 217 26.13 -0.17 14.31
C ASP A 217 25.61 -1.07 13.17
N ARG A 218 24.90 -2.15 13.50
CA ARG A 218 24.29 -3.06 12.52
C ARG A 218 23.12 -2.39 11.80
N LEU A 219 22.27 -1.65 12.52
CA LEU A 219 21.21 -0.88 11.91
C LEU A 219 21.77 0.18 10.95
N ALA A 220 22.84 0.87 11.34
CA ALA A 220 23.52 1.82 10.47
C ALA A 220 24.08 1.14 9.21
N ALA A 221 24.68 -0.05 9.34
CA ALA A 221 25.17 -0.83 8.21
C ALA A 221 24.04 -1.27 7.27
N LEU A 222 22.89 -1.72 7.80
CA LEU A 222 21.71 -2.09 7.01
C LEU A 222 21.14 -0.88 6.23
N ARG A 223 21.04 0.28 6.86
CA ARG A 223 20.58 1.52 6.21
C ARG A 223 21.53 1.95 5.10
N ALA A 224 22.84 1.96 5.37
CA ALA A 224 23.85 2.29 4.36
C ALA A 224 23.82 1.31 3.17
N ALA A 225 23.66 0.01 3.44
CA ALA A 225 23.55 -1.01 2.41
C ALA A 225 22.27 -0.83 1.57
N PHE A 226 21.15 -0.49 2.20
CA PHE A 226 19.91 -0.18 1.49
C PHE A 226 20.07 1.05 0.60
N ASP A 227 20.62 2.15 1.12
CA ASP A 227 20.84 3.39 0.38
C ASP A 227 21.80 3.20 -0.82
N ALA A 228 22.72 2.26 -0.72
CA ALA A 228 23.59 1.86 -1.83
C ALA A 228 22.85 0.96 -2.83
N ALA A 229 22.09 -0.03 -2.35
CA ALA A 229 21.37 -0.97 -3.19
C ALA A 229 20.34 -0.29 -4.09
N VAL A 230 19.57 0.69 -3.58
CA VAL A 230 18.54 1.39 -4.36
C VAL A 230 19.12 2.34 -5.43
N LYS A 231 20.45 2.52 -5.45
CA LYS A 231 21.20 3.28 -6.47
C LYS A 231 22.01 2.36 -7.39
N ASP A 232 22.00 1.07 -7.11
CA ASP A 232 22.80 0.10 -7.87
C ASP A 232 22.25 -0.03 -9.28
N PRO A 233 23.09 0.14 -10.34
CA PRO A 233 22.65 0.06 -11.73
C PRO A 233 22.03 -1.28 -12.11
N GLU A 234 22.48 -2.41 -11.51
CA GLU A 234 21.92 -3.73 -11.79
C GLU A 234 20.50 -3.85 -11.22
N LEU A 235 20.27 -3.37 -9.98
CA LEU A 235 18.95 -3.34 -9.38
C LEU A 235 18.00 -2.44 -10.17
N LEU A 236 18.45 -1.25 -10.57
CA LEU A 236 17.63 -0.31 -11.34
C LEU A 236 17.25 -0.88 -12.71
N ALA A 237 18.19 -1.52 -13.41
CA ALA A 237 17.93 -2.15 -14.70
C ALA A 237 16.95 -3.33 -14.58
N GLU A 238 17.05 -4.13 -13.52
CA GLU A 238 16.13 -5.24 -13.27
C GLU A 238 14.73 -4.73 -12.86
N ALA A 239 14.66 -3.68 -12.05
CA ALA A 239 13.40 -3.03 -11.68
C ALA A 239 12.68 -2.47 -12.91
N GLU A 240 13.40 -1.82 -13.83
CA GLU A 240 12.84 -1.31 -15.09
C GLU A 240 12.21 -2.42 -15.95
N LYS A 241 12.92 -3.54 -16.12
CA LYS A 241 12.39 -4.71 -16.85
C LYS A 241 11.08 -5.24 -16.27
N GLN A 242 10.94 -5.17 -14.94
CA GLN A 242 9.75 -5.62 -14.23
C GLN A 242 8.70 -4.51 -14.04
N ARG A 243 8.90 -3.32 -14.60
CA ARG A 243 8.07 -2.13 -14.40
C ARG A 243 7.90 -1.75 -12.93
N LEU A 244 8.94 -1.98 -12.13
CA LEU A 244 8.97 -1.57 -10.74
C LEU A 244 9.55 -0.16 -10.65
N TYR A 245 8.76 0.76 -10.13
CA TYR A 245 9.18 2.12 -9.90
C TYR A 245 10.03 2.18 -8.62
N ILE A 246 11.25 2.71 -8.73
CA ILE A 246 12.17 2.91 -7.61
C ILE A 246 12.24 4.40 -7.29
N ALA A 247 11.70 4.78 -6.14
CA ALA A 247 11.73 6.13 -5.58
C ALA A 247 11.93 6.02 -4.06
N PRO A 248 13.20 5.80 -3.63
CA PRO A 248 13.47 5.38 -2.28
C PRO A 248 13.40 6.54 -1.28
N ASP A 249 12.94 6.20 -0.07
CA ASP A 249 13.09 7.03 1.12
C ASP A 249 14.04 6.35 2.10
N PRO A 250 14.98 7.09 2.72
CA PRO A 250 15.81 6.54 3.78
C PRO A 250 14.99 6.23 5.04
N GLY A 251 15.42 5.25 5.83
CA GLY A 251 14.66 4.77 7.00
C GLY A 251 14.23 5.87 7.97
N VAL A 252 15.11 6.86 8.21
CA VAL A 252 14.80 8.01 9.08
C VAL A 252 13.64 8.88 8.56
N ALA A 253 13.50 9.00 7.24
CA ALA A 253 12.39 9.72 6.64
C ALA A 253 11.08 8.95 6.79
N VAL A 254 11.13 7.62 6.69
CA VAL A 254 9.97 6.75 6.95
C VAL A 254 9.55 6.83 8.41
N GLU A 255 10.50 6.77 9.37
CA GLU A 255 10.23 6.93 10.80
C GLU A 255 9.55 8.27 11.12
N LYS A 256 10.02 9.36 10.51
CA LYS A 256 9.38 10.68 10.65
C LYS A 256 7.94 10.66 10.14
N ARG A 257 7.71 10.09 8.98
CA ARG A 257 6.37 9.99 8.36
C ARG A 257 5.42 9.13 9.22
N VAL A 258 5.91 8.04 9.79
CA VAL A 258 5.15 7.22 10.75
C VAL A 258 4.80 8.02 12.01
N ALA A 259 5.74 8.77 12.57
CA ALA A 259 5.47 9.62 13.72
C ALA A 259 4.39 10.67 13.43
N GLU A 260 4.39 11.28 12.24
CA GLU A 260 3.36 12.23 11.78
C GLU A 260 1.98 11.55 11.67
N ILE A 261 1.92 10.31 11.16
CA ILE A 261 0.69 9.51 11.11
C ILE A 261 0.14 9.27 12.52
N TYR A 262 1.01 8.91 13.47
CA TYR A 262 0.60 8.68 14.87
C TYR A 262 0.20 9.96 15.61
N ALA A 263 0.66 11.12 15.17
CA ALA A 263 0.26 12.43 15.67
C ALA A 263 -1.06 12.97 15.07
N SER A 264 -1.76 12.18 14.24
CA SER A 264 -3.04 12.58 13.64
C SER A 264 -4.06 12.97 14.71
N PRO A 265 -4.91 13.98 14.48
CA PRO A 265 -5.96 14.37 15.42
C PRO A 265 -6.91 13.21 15.74
N GLN A 266 -7.32 13.08 16.99
CA GLN A 266 -8.19 12.00 17.45
C GLN A 266 -9.51 11.90 16.66
N ALA A 267 -10.09 13.03 16.25
CA ALA A 267 -11.29 13.05 15.41
C ALA A 267 -11.03 12.41 14.02
N VAL A 268 -9.86 12.67 13.43
CA VAL A 268 -9.44 12.06 12.15
C VAL A 268 -9.23 10.56 12.31
N ILE A 269 -8.57 10.13 13.40
CA ILE A 269 -8.38 8.71 13.69
C ILE A 269 -9.73 8.02 13.91
N ALA A 270 -10.64 8.63 14.67
CA ALA A 270 -11.97 8.07 14.90
C ALA A 270 -12.76 7.90 13.59
N ARG A 271 -12.70 8.88 12.69
CA ARG A 271 -13.36 8.81 11.38
C ARG A 271 -12.71 7.77 10.48
N ALA A 272 -11.38 7.69 10.47
CA ALA A 272 -10.66 6.66 9.73
C ALA A 272 -10.98 5.24 10.27
N LYS A 273 -11.11 5.08 11.59
CA LYS A 273 -11.55 3.83 12.23
C LYS A 273 -12.94 3.40 11.74
N GLU A 274 -13.90 4.30 11.74
CA GLU A 274 -15.25 4.04 11.21
C GLU A 274 -15.22 3.56 9.75
N ILE A 275 -14.40 4.20 8.93
CA ILE A 275 -14.24 3.84 7.52
C ILE A 275 -13.51 2.50 7.36
N ALA A 276 -12.43 2.28 8.10
CA ALA A 276 -11.68 1.03 8.04
C ALA A 276 -12.52 -0.19 8.47
N GLY A 277 -13.56 0.03 9.25
CA GLY A 277 -14.48 -1.00 9.72
C GLY A 277 -13.82 -1.91 10.76
N ASP A 278 -14.23 -1.79 12.00
CA ASP A 278 -13.93 -2.77 13.05
C ASP A 278 -14.84 -3.99 12.95
#